data_06949bd692980aa53c63bb58a2a5916a
#
_entry.id   06949bd692980aa53c63bb58a2a5916a
#
_cell.length_a   1.000
_cell.length_b   1.000
_cell.length_c   1.000
_cell.angle_alpha   90.00
_cell.angle_beta   90.00
_cell.angle_gamma   90.00
#
_symmetry.space_group_name_H-M   'P 1'
#
loop_
_entity.id
_entity.type
_entity.pdbx_description
1 polymer ?
#
loop_
_entity_poly.entity_id
_entity_poly.type
_entity_poly.pdbx_seq_one_letter_code
_entity_poly.pdbx_strand_id
1 'polypeptide(L)'
;MNKINIQDIAHCFGNTFETIRDKYNRVDDKGVNQGRAIYYDREYNVYYKVFHKDYVRRTNFEMAIKKNFFDELTPALLGLIVDGDDIVGYYSKAGQVLSNSEFDTHLIPNEFTEKLVSKIKDTNLFFYDFVPSNIIRLSDGRLSLIDLESVYEISDLFNIGEHNAKIKPDSLYDVVYNKWRKQMKPISFIQPSRNNLKYLKWSYNSIRKNLGYIHEICMADDFSDDGTWEWMQEIAEKDRNVKIHRNEGPTRLGHTILYDTLINDYATNDIVMIYHADMYACPGLDVEINKHIKKGVVVSGTRIEPPLHPDGPEKILKDYGIEPEEFKEQELLSEYESLKQNTTTHGIFAPWAIMKEDFQSIGGHDPLYAPQSKEDSDIFNRFLLNGYKFIQTWNGFVYHMTCRGSRFADGAKRNPDGQVFMKNRE
;
A
#
# COMPACT_ATOMS: atom_id res chain seq x y z
N MET A 1 -5.71 -7.11 -25.70
CA MET A 1 -6.27 -5.81 -26.15
C MET A 1 -5.72 -5.50 -27.53
N ASN A 2 -6.58 -5.03 -28.45
CA ASN A 2 -6.15 -4.68 -29.81
C ASN A 2 -5.16 -3.52 -29.76
N LYS A 3 -4.20 -3.49 -30.70
CA LYS A 3 -3.24 -2.40 -30.86
C LYS A 3 -3.28 -1.89 -32.29
N ILE A 4 -3.28 -0.57 -32.47
CA ILE A 4 -3.12 0.08 -33.77
C ILE A 4 -1.94 1.04 -33.68
N ASN A 5 -1.14 1.11 -34.75
CA ASN A 5 -0.02 2.04 -34.80
C ASN A 5 -0.54 3.46 -35.06
N ILE A 6 0.01 4.46 -34.37
CA ILE A 6 -0.37 5.86 -34.57
C ILE A 6 -0.14 6.32 -36.01
N GLN A 7 0.84 5.76 -36.71
CA GLN A 7 1.12 6.04 -38.11
C GLN A 7 -0.03 5.60 -39.03
N ASP A 8 -0.72 4.50 -38.67
CA ASP A 8 -1.83 3.97 -39.47
C ASP A 8 -3.08 4.85 -39.41
N ILE A 9 -3.23 5.63 -38.36
CA ILE A 9 -4.37 6.51 -38.15
C ILE A 9 -4.02 8.02 -38.30
N ALA A 10 -2.75 8.37 -38.37
CA ALA A 10 -2.31 9.78 -38.45
C ALA A 10 -2.85 10.52 -39.69
N HIS A 11 -2.99 9.82 -40.84
CA HIS A 11 -3.58 10.38 -42.04
C HIS A 11 -5.08 10.70 -41.90
N CYS A 12 -5.75 10.08 -40.97
CA CYS A 12 -7.15 10.31 -40.66
C CYS A 12 -7.39 11.62 -39.88
N PHE A 13 -6.40 12.09 -39.11
CA PHE A 13 -6.53 13.25 -38.23
C PHE A 13 -6.70 14.60 -38.97
N GLY A 14 -6.45 14.64 -40.29
CA GLY A 14 -6.56 15.87 -41.09
C GLY A 14 -7.88 16.07 -41.83
N ASN A 15 -8.58 15.00 -42.22
CA ASN A 15 -9.70 15.10 -43.17
C ASN A 15 -11.00 14.40 -42.77
N THR A 16 -10.98 13.45 -41.85
CA THR A 16 -12.13 12.59 -41.51
C THR A 16 -12.52 12.68 -40.01
N PHE A 17 -11.61 13.11 -39.18
CA PHE A 17 -11.86 13.25 -37.75
C PHE A 17 -12.20 14.68 -37.41
N GLU A 18 -13.40 14.88 -36.85
CA GLU A 18 -13.70 16.10 -36.17
C GLU A 18 -12.79 16.19 -34.95
N THR A 19 -11.83 17.12 -34.96
CA THR A 19 -11.08 17.44 -33.77
C THR A 19 -12.08 17.96 -32.75
N ILE A 20 -12.41 17.15 -31.78
CA ILE A 20 -13.16 17.60 -30.64
C ILE A 20 -12.18 18.44 -29.84
N ARG A 21 -12.21 19.69 -30.24
CA ARG A 21 -11.45 20.82 -29.79
C ARG A 21 -10.91 20.68 -28.39
N ASP A 22 -9.62 20.92 -28.27
CA ASP A 22 -9.00 22.06 -27.58
C ASP A 22 -9.69 22.63 -26.33
N LYS A 23 -10.59 21.89 -25.68
CA LYS A 23 -10.84 22.19 -24.27
C LYS A 23 -9.59 22.01 -23.42
N TYR A 24 -8.57 21.42 -23.97
CA TYR A 24 -7.39 20.93 -23.25
C TYR A 24 -6.05 21.42 -23.79
N ASN A 25 -6.01 22.21 -24.86
CA ASN A 25 -4.81 22.98 -25.25
C ASN A 25 -4.66 24.29 -24.47
N ARG A 26 -5.47 24.51 -23.44
CA ARG A 26 -5.18 25.59 -22.51
C ARG A 26 -4.03 25.14 -21.62
N VAL A 27 -2.90 25.79 -21.73
CA VAL A 27 -2.02 26.03 -20.61
C VAL A 27 -2.96 26.58 -19.52
N ASP A 28 -3.20 25.81 -18.44
CA ASP A 28 -3.91 26.38 -17.31
C ASP A 28 -3.07 27.54 -16.77
N ASP A 29 -3.66 28.42 -15.98
CA ASP A 29 -2.98 29.59 -15.39
C ASP A 29 -1.75 29.19 -14.52
N LYS A 30 -1.46 27.89 -14.40
CA LYS A 30 -0.32 27.29 -13.69
C LYS A 30 0.75 26.69 -14.61
N GLY A 31 0.61 26.85 -15.94
CA GLY A 31 1.61 26.38 -16.90
C GLY A 31 1.60 24.87 -17.16
N VAL A 32 0.60 24.14 -16.73
CA VAL A 32 0.49 22.70 -16.97
C VAL A 32 -0.09 22.45 -18.36
N ASN A 33 0.77 22.00 -19.26
CA ASN A 33 0.37 21.60 -20.61
C ASN A 33 -0.43 20.28 -20.52
N GLN A 34 -1.71 20.32 -20.86
CA GLN A 34 -2.60 19.14 -20.73
C GLN A 34 -2.37 18.08 -21.81
N GLY A 35 -1.37 18.19 -22.63
CA GLY A 35 -0.70 17.21 -23.50
C GLY A 35 -1.50 16.06 -24.10
N ARG A 36 -2.81 16.24 -24.38
CA ARG A 36 -3.66 15.22 -24.98
C ARG A 36 -4.58 15.81 -26.05
N ALA A 37 -4.88 15.03 -27.09
CA ALA A 37 -5.83 15.35 -28.13
C ALA A 37 -6.92 14.29 -28.22
N ILE A 38 -8.16 14.69 -28.44
CA ILE A 38 -9.32 13.81 -28.60
C ILE A 38 -9.90 14.03 -29.98
N TYR A 39 -10.07 12.94 -30.73
CA TYR A 39 -10.64 12.91 -32.07
C TYR A 39 -11.88 12.01 -32.06
N TYR A 40 -12.93 12.42 -32.77
CA TYR A 40 -14.13 11.64 -32.92
C TYR A 40 -14.36 11.24 -34.36
N ASP A 41 -14.49 9.95 -34.60
CA ASP A 41 -14.85 9.38 -35.89
C ASP A 41 -16.35 9.12 -35.92
N ARG A 42 -17.05 9.91 -36.76
CA ARG A 42 -18.52 9.80 -36.88
C ARG A 42 -18.96 8.55 -37.61
N GLU A 43 -18.15 8.04 -38.54
CA GLU A 43 -18.50 6.88 -39.35
C GLU A 43 -18.52 5.60 -38.49
N TYR A 44 -17.51 5.44 -37.64
CA TYR A 44 -17.38 4.28 -36.75
C TYR A 44 -17.90 4.51 -35.33
N ASN A 45 -18.32 5.74 -35.00
CA ASN A 45 -18.76 6.13 -33.67
C ASN A 45 -17.71 5.83 -32.58
N VAL A 46 -16.47 6.23 -32.85
CA VAL A 46 -15.29 5.92 -32.02
C VAL A 46 -14.56 7.19 -31.65
N TYR A 47 -14.14 7.28 -30.40
CA TYR A 47 -13.23 8.29 -29.90
C TYR A 47 -11.82 7.76 -29.88
N TYR A 48 -10.87 8.57 -30.38
CA TYR A 48 -9.42 8.35 -30.28
C TYR A 48 -8.84 9.40 -29.34
N LYS A 49 -8.15 8.97 -28.31
CA LYS A 49 -7.46 9.84 -27.36
C LYS A 49 -5.96 9.59 -27.47
N VAL A 50 -5.22 10.62 -27.87
CA VAL A 50 -3.76 10.55 -28.10
C VAL A 50 -3.07 11.41 -27.06
N PHE A 51 -2.07 10.86 -26.40
CA PHE A 51 -1.26 11.53 -25.40
C PHE A 51 -0.03 12.15 -26.05
N HIS A 52 0.29 13.37 -25.66
CA HIS A 52 1.59 13.95 -25.96
C HIS A 52 2.68 13.17 -25.19
N LYS A 53 3.88 13.04 -25.76
CA LYS A 53 4.99 12.30 -25.14
C LYS A 53 5.34 12.77 -23.73
N ASP A 54 5.15 14.06 -23.44
CA ASP A 54 5.45 14.68 -22.15
C ASP A 54 4.22 14.74 -21.22
N TYR A 55 3.15 14.02 -21.55
CA TYR A 55 1.94 14.02 -20.72
C TYR A 55 2.13 13.19 -19.47
N VAL A 56 2.14 13.85 -18.31
CA VAL A 56 2.47 13.26 -17.01
C VAL A 56 1.59 12.05 -16.66
N ARG A 57 0.28 12.07 -17.01
CA ARG A 57 -0.65 10.97 -16.68
C ARG A 57 -0.58 9.79 -17.64
N ARG A 58 0.26 9.83 -18.66
CA ARG A 58 0.50 8.70 -19.57
C ARG A 58 1.00 7.48 -18.81
N THR A 59 1.95 7.66 -17.90
CA THR A 59 2.51 6.60 -17.06
C THR A 59 1.45 5.94 -16.18
N ASN A 60 0.52 6.72 -15.64
CA ASN A 60 -0.59 6.20 -14.83
C ASN A 60 -1.50 5.29 -15.67
N PHE A 61 -1.82 5.70 -16.89
CA PHE A 61 -2.61 4.89 -17.82
C PHE A 61 -1.89 3.59 -18.18
N GLU A 62 -0.60 3.64 -18.53
CA GLU A 62 0.22 2.47 -18.83
C GLU A 62 0.29 1.50 -17.65
N MET A 63 0.46 2.02 -16.43
CA MET A 63 0.44 1.23 -15.21
C MET A 63 -0.90 0.51 -15.02
N ALA A 64 -2.01 1.23 -15.20
CA ALA A 64 -3.35 0.67 -15.05
C ALA A 64 -3.63 -0.44 -16.08
N ILE A 65 -3.15 -0.29 -17.31
CA ILE A 65 -3.22 -1.33 -18.35
C ILE A 65 -2.39 -2.56 -17.94
N LYS A 66 -1.15 -2.38 -17.49
CA LYS A 66 -0.27 -3.48 -17.07
C LYS A 66 -0.84 -4.27 -15.89
N LYS A 67 -1.53 -3.60 -14.97
CA LYS A 67 -2.18 -4.21 -13.79
C LYS A 67 -3.60 -4.73 -14.07
N ASN A 68 -4.09 -4.69 -15.31
CA ASN A 68 -5.45 -5.10 -15.70
C ASN A 68 -6.56 -4.41 -14.89
N PHE A 69 -6.32 -3.16 -14.47
CA PHE A 69 -7.27 -2.38 -13.67
C PHE A 69 -8.60 -2.16 -14.41
N PHE A 70 -8.55 -1.94 -15.71
CA PHE A 70 -9.70 -1.58 -16.52
C PHE A 70 -10.58 -2.75 -16.96
N ASP A 71 -10.13 -4.00 -16.81
CA ASP A 71 -10.94 -5.16 -17.17
C ASP A 71 -12.33 -5.10 -16.54
N GLU A 72 -13.36 -5.32 -17.35
CA GLU A 72 -14.78 -5.24 -16.98
C GLU A 72 -15.31 -3.84 -16.64
N LEU A 73 -14.46 -2.86 -16.32
CA LEU A 73 -14.84 -1.48 -15.99
C LEU A 73 -14.94 -0.59 -17.24
N THR A 74 -14.35 -1.03 -18.35
CA THR A 74 -14.25 -0.24 -19.58
C THR A 74 -14.71 -1.01 -20.80
N PRO A 75 -15.96 -1.51 -20.85
CA PRO A 75 -16.46 -2.23 -22.02
C PRO A 75 -16.51 -1.37 -23.29
N ALA A 76 -16.36 -0.04 -23.17
CA ALA A 76 -16.20 0.86 -24.30
C ALA A 76 -14.79 0.81 -24.92
N LEU A 77 -13.76 0.43 -24.15
CA LEU A 77 -12.38 0.42 -24.61
C LEU A 77 -12.18 -0.65 -25.69
N LEU A 78 -11.81 -0.22 -26.90
CA LEU A 78 -11.61 -1.09 -28.05
C LEU A 78 -10.16 -1.53 -28.21
N GLY A 79 -9.22 -0.65 -27.85
CA GLY A 79 -7.81 -0.95 -27.93
C GLY A 79 -6.88 0.24 -27.64
N LEU A 80 -5.60 0.00 -27.85
CA LEU A 80 -4.51 0.94 -27.57
C LEU A 80 -3.96 1.52 -28.86
N ILE A 81 -3.51 2.77 -28.80
CA ILE A 81 -2.74 3.43 -29.85
C ILE A 81 -1.27 3.35 -29.43
N VAL A 82 -0.42 2.85 -30.32
CA VAL A 82 1.01 2.66 -30.04
C VAL A 82 1.89 3.40 -31.05
N ASP A 83 3.09 3.78 -30.62
CA ASP A 83 4.18 4.28 -31.46
C ASP A 83 5.42 3.43 -31.15
N GLY A 84 5.71 2.45 -32.03
CA GLY A 84 6.63 1.37 -31.70
C GLY A 84 6.11 0.53 -30.51
N ASP A 85 6.90 0.43 -29.44
CA ASP A 85 6.54 -0.28 -28.23
C ASP A 85 5.78 0.59 -27.21
N ASP A 86 5.75 1.90 -27.44
CA ASP A 86 5.16 2.86 -26.52
C ASP A 86 3.65 2.96 -26.70
N ILE A 87 2.90 2.94 -25.58
CA ILE A 87 1.48 3.25 -25.58
C ILE A 87 1.34 4.78 -25.61
N VAL A 88 0.78 5.30 -26.69
CA VAL A 88 0.58 6.75 -26.91
C VAL A 88 -0.88 7.17 -26.86
N GLY A 89 -1.78 6.26 -26.58
CA GLY A 89 -3.20 6.57 -26.46
C GLY A 89 -4.10 5.35 -26.42
N TYR A 90 -5.39 5.59 -26.56
CA TYR A 90 -6.40 4.54 -26.67
C TYR A 90 -7.58 4.99 -27.54
N TYR A 91 -8.40 4.02 -27.98
CA TYR A 91 -9.63 4.30 -28.70
C TYR A 91 -10.79 3.52 -28.09
N SER A 92 -11.96 4.15 -28.08
CA SER A 92 -13.14 3.63 -27.39
C SER A 92 -14.42 3.92 -28.16
N LYS A 93 -15.46 3.10 -27.94
CA LYS A 93 -16.82 3.38 -28.44
C LYS A 93 -17.36 4.65 -27.82
N ALA A 94 -18.16 5.38 -28.59
CA ALA A 94 -18.98 6.43 -28.07
C ALA A 94 -20.17 5.87 -27.28
N GLY A 95 -20.62 6.63 -26.29
CA GLY A 95 -21.79 6.32 -25.46
C GLY A 95 -22.41 7.58 -24.90
N GLN A 96 -23.55 7.44 -24.26
CA GLN A 96 -24.21 8.55 -23.60
C GLN A 96 -23.53 8.84 -22.26
N VAL A 97 -22.99 10.04 -22.10
CA VAL A 97 -22.44 10.51 -20.84
C VAL A 97 -23.55 10.59 -19.79
N LEU A 98 -23.30 10.12 -18.59
CA LEU A 98 -24.26 10.21 -17.49
C LEU A 98 -24.47 11.68 -17.08
N SER A 99 -25.72 12.04 -16.84
CA SER A 99 -26.06 13.33 -16.23
C SER A 99 -25.81 13.32 -14.72
N ASN A 100 -25.72 14.49 -14.12
CA ASN A 100 -25.59 14.61 -12.66
C ASN A 100 -26.76 13.96 -11.90
N SER A 101 -27.98 13.98 -12.46
CA SER A 101 -29.14 13.34 -11.85
C SER A 101 -29.14 11.82 -11.97
N GLU A 102 -28.53 11.25 -13.03
CA GLU A 102 -28.32 9.80 -13.17
C GLU A 102 -27.18 9.29 -12.29
N PHE A 103 -26.35 10.21 -11.82
CA PHE A 103 -25.24 9.94 -10.93
C PHE A 103 -25.65 9.96 -9.45
N ASP A 104 -26.85 10.37 -9.16
CA ASP A 104 -27.39 10.25 -7.81
C ASP A 104 -27.33 8.77 -7.38
N THR A 105 -26.83 8.53 -6.20
CA THR A 105 -26.27 7.27 -5.67
C THR A 105 -27.15 6.03 -5.81
N HIS A 106 -28.40 6.20 -6.24
CA HIS A 106 -29.37 5.12 -6.43
C HIS A 106 -29.40 4.52 -7.84
N LEU A 107 -28.77 5.14 -8.83
CA LEU A 107 -28.91 4.76 -10.25
C LEU A 107 -27.65 4.08 -10.83
N ILE A 108 -26.52 4.16 -10.16
CA ILE A 108 -25.34 3.35 -10.56
C ILE A 108 -25.49 1.97 -9.93
N PRO A 109 -25.53 0.91 -10.75
CA PRO A 109 -25.68 -0.45 -10.24
C PRO A 109 -24.62 -0.76 -9.19
N ASN A 110 -25.04 -1.32 -8.07
CA ASN A 110 -24.12 -1.79 -7.02
C ASN A 110 -23.04 -2.70 -7.60
N GLU A 111 -23.37 -3.49 -8.61
CA GLU A 111 -22.45 -4.36 -9.34
C GLU A 111 -21.27 -3.59 -9.94
N PHE A 112 -21.50 -2.43 -10.55
CA PHE A 112 -20.42 -1.63 -11.14
C PHE A 112 -19.48 -1.06 -10.06
N THR A 113 -20.06 -0.55 -8.96
CA THR A 113 -19.26 -0.05 -7.83
C THR A 113 -18.52 -1.17 -7.10
N GLU A 114 -19.10 -2.36 -7.01
CA GLU A 114 -18.45 -3.54 -6.44
C GLU A 114 -17.28 -4.02 -7.29
N LYS A 115 -17.44 -4.06 -8.62
CA LYS A 115 -16.35 -4.35 -9.54
C LYS A 115 -15.20 -3.35 -9.40
N LEU A 116 -15.51 -2.04 -9.31
CA LEU A 116 -14.49 -1.02 -9.11
C LEU A 116 -13.76 -1.21 -7.78
N VAL A 117 -14.48 -1.46 -6.69
CA VAL A 117 -13.89 -1.73 -5.37
C VAL A 117 -13.01 -2.99 -5.40
N SER A 118 -13.44 -4.06 -6.10
CA SER A 118 -12.64 -5.26 -6.28
C SER A 118 -11.34 -4.95 -7.03
N LYS A 119 -11.42 -4.21 -8.14
CA LYS A 119 -10.22 -3.82 -8.91
C LYS A 119 -9.26 -2.95 -8.10
N ILE A 120 -9.76 -2.02 -7.28
CA ILE A 120 -8.93 -1.24 -6.36
C ILE A 120 -8.17 -2.17 -5.41
N LYS A 121 -8.86 -3.14 -4.83
CA LYS A 121 -8.28 -4.11 -3.89
C LYS A 121 -7.23 -5.00 -4.55
N ASP A 122 -7.48 -5.45 -5.77
CA ASP A 122 -6.61 -6.39 -6.48
C ASP A 122 -5.35 -5.73 -7.05
N THR A 123 -5.44 -4.46 -7.41
CA THR A 123 -4.37 -3.73 -8.13
C THR A 123 -3.66 -2.67 -7.31
N ASN A 124 -4.23 -2.27 -6.17
CA ASN A 124 -3.80 -1.11 -5.37
C ASN A 124 -3.87 0.22 -6.15
N LEU A 125 -4.73 0.28 -7.17
CA LEU A 125 -4.95 1.49 -7.96
C LEU A 125 -6.35 2.05 -7.69
N PHE A 126 -6.49 3.36 -7.80
CA PHE A 126 -7.74 4.07 -7.63
C PHE A 126 -8.05 4.97 -8.82
N PHE A 127 -9.31 4.95 -9.29
CA PHE A 127 -9.78 5.87 -10.33
C PHE A 127 -10.24 7.17 -9.67
N TYR A 128 -9.39 8.18 -9.69
CA TYR A 128 -9.58 9.42 -8.94
C TYR A 128 -10.71 10.29 -9.46
N ASP A 129 -10.82 10.40 -10.78
CA ASP A 129 -11.78 11.34 -11.43
C ASP A 129 -13.14 10.66 -11.70
N PHE A 130 -13.70 10.06 -10.64
CA PHE A 130 -14.94 9.33 -10.69
C PHE A 130 -16.13 10.30 -10.62
N VAL A 131 -16.40 10.95 -11.74
CA VAL A 131 -17.46 11.95 -11.92
C VAL A 131 -18.39 11.53 -13.06
N PRO A 132 -19.64 12.05 -13.11
CA PRO A 132 -20.63 11.67 -14.14
C PRO A 132 -20.10 11.76 -15.56
N SER A 133 -19.34 12.82 -15.85
CA SER A 133 -18.76 13.06 -17.18
C SER A 133 -17.73 12.02 -17.61
N ASN A 134 -17.23 11.19 -16.70
CA ASN A 134 -16.24 10.14 -16.96
C ASN A 134 -16.85 8.73 -16.96
N ILE A 135 -18.19 8.65 -16.97
CA ILE A 135 -18.93 7.40 -17.12
C ILE A 135 -19.91 7.55 -18.28
N ILE A 136 -19.89 6.59 -19.19
CA ILE A 136 -20.83 6.52 -20.29
C ILE A 136 -21.70 5.27 -20.19
N ARG A 137 -22.92 5.38 -20.72
CA ARG A 137 -23.81 4.25 -20.96
C ARG A 137 -23.74 3.85 -22.41
N LEU A 138 -23.41 2.61 -22.69
CA LEU A 138 -23.40 2.02 -24.01
C LEU A 138 -24.83 1.68 -24.47
N SER A 139 -25.00 1.45 -25.78
CA SER A 139 -26.29 1.06 -26.39
C SER A 139 -26.87 -0.25 -25.84
N ASP A 140 -26.04 -1.12 -25.29
CA ASP A 140 -26.45 -2.37 -24.62
C ASP A 140 -26.74 -2.20 -23.12
N GLY A 141 -26.73 -0.96 -22.61
CA GLY A 141 -27.03 -0.61 -21.23
C GLY A 141 -25.86 -0.70 -20.26
N ARG A 142 -24.71 -1.29 -20.66
CA ARG A 142 -23.53 -1.38 -19.81
C ARG A 142 -22.92 -0.01 -19.55
N LEU A 143 -22.39 0.17 -18.34
CA LEU A 143 -21.61 1.35 -18.00
C LEU A 143 -20.13 1.12 -18.32
N SER A 144 -19.45 2.19 -18.70
CA SER A 144 -18.02 2.19 -18.98
C SER A 144 -17.34 3.43 -18.42
N LEU A 145 -16.20 3.25 -17.77
CA LEU A 145 -15.31 4.36 -17.48
C LEU A 145 -14.72 4.90 -18.79
N ILE A 146 -14.53 6.20 -18.82
CA ILE A 146 -13.73 6.93 -19.82
C ILE A 146 -12.79 7.87 -19.07
N ASP A 147 -11.90 8.57 -19.75
CA ASP A 147 -10.85 9.42 -19.15
C ASP A 147 -9.84 8.62 -18.31
N LEU A 148 -9.39 7.50 -18.88
CA LEU A 148 -8.73 6.39 -18.20
C LEU A 148 -7.37 6.72 -17.59
N GLU A 149 -6.79 7.87 -17.89
CA GLU A 149 -5.53 8.32 -17.32
C GLU A 149 -5.64 8.89 -15.89
N SER A 150 -6.83 9.00 -15.36
CA SER A 150 -7.08 9.47 -13.98
C SER A 150 -6.97 8.34 -12.94
N VAL A 151 -6.05 7.42 -13.13
CA VAL A 151 -5.76 6.32 -12.21
C VAL A 151 -4.47 6.62 -11.46
N TYR A 152 -4.47 6.39 -10.16
CA TYR A 152 -3.35 6.64 -9.26
C TYR A 152 -3.15 5.46 -8.33
N GLU A 153 -1.94 5.30 -7.81
CA GLU A 153 -1.73 4.40 -6.68
C GLU A 153 -2.46 4.94 -5.44
N ILE A 154 -2.93 4.04 -4.59
CA ILE A 154 -3.65 4.45 -3.36
C ILE A 154 -2.75 5.30 -2.47
N SER A 155 -1.45 5.01 -2.40
CA SER A 155 -0.47 5.82 -1.68
C SER A 155 -0.42 7.28 -2.13
N ASP A 156 -0.62 7.52 -3.43
CA ASP A 156 -0.58 8.88 -3.98
C ASP A 156 -1.83 9.70 -3.66
N LEU A 157 -2.97 9.02 -3.37
CA LEU A 157 -4.21 9.69 -3.03
C LEU A 157 -4.11 10.52 -1.75
N PHE A 158 -3.28 10.10 -0.79
CA PHE A 158 -3.06 10.85 0.45
C PHE A 158 -2.32 12.16 0.19
N ASN A 159 -1.40 12.17 -0.77
CA ASN A 159 -0.69 13.37 -1.19
C ASN A 159 -1.57 14.31 -2.04
N ILE A 160 -2.49 13.76 -2.82
CA ILE A 160 -3.44 14.52 -3.65
C ILE A 160 -4.57 15.12 -2.79
N GLY A 161 -5.01 14.40 -1.75
CA GLY A 161 -6.11 14.81 -0.85
C GLY A 161 -5.82 16.08 -0.06
N GLU A 162 -4.58 16.34 0.31
CA GLU A 162 -4.18 17.59 0.97
C GLU A 162 -4.26 18.81 0.03
N HIS A 163 -4.08 18.60 -1.29
CA HIS A 163 -4.17 19.68 -2.28
C HIS A 163 -5.60 19.91 -2.82
N ASN A 164 -6.51 18.97 -2.65
CA ASN A 164 -7.88 19.03 -3.17
C ASN A 164 -8.96 18.92 -2.09
N ALA A 165 -8.88 19.72 -1.04
CA ALA A 165 -9.93 19.91 -0.01
C ALA A 165 -11.31 20.35 -0.57
N LYS A 166 -11.57 20.15 -1.87
CA LYS A 166 -12.81 20.42 -2.60
C LYS A 166 -13.55 19.17 -3.07
N ILE A 167 -13.14 17.98 -2.60
CA ILE A 167 -13.94 16.76 -2.84
C ILE A 167 -15.22 16.93 -2.04
N LYS A 168 -16.33 17.10 -2.75
CA LYS A 168 -17.64 17.25 -2.10
C LYS A 168 -17.94 15.97 -1.32
N PRO A 169 -18.33 16.07 -0.04
CA PRO A 169 -18.96 14.96 0.65
C PRO A 169 -20.10 14.41 -0.22
N ASP A 170 -20.30 13.09 -0.20
CA ASP A 170 -21.31 12.39 -1.01
C ASP A 170 -21.02 12.30 -2.52
N SER A 171 -19.79 12.60 -2.97
CA SER A 171 -19.38 12.25 -4.33
C SER A 171 -19.30 10.72 -4.46
N LEU A 172 -19.47 10.20 -5.67
CA LEU A 172 -19.31 8.76 -5.92
C LEU A 172 -17.87 8.29 -5.59
N TYR A 173 -16.89 9.18 -5.66
CA TYR A 173 -15.55 8.98 -5.11
C TYR A 173 -15.63 8.59 -3.63
N ASP A 174 -16.34 9.38 -2.81
CA ASP A 174 -16.51 9.09 -1.38
C ASP A 174 -17.24 7.76 -1.15
N VAL A 175 -18.23 7.45 -1.96
CA VAL A 175 -18.98 6.19 -1.87
C VAL A 175 -18.05 5.01 -2.15
N VAL A 176 -17.28 5.05 -3.23
CA VAL A 176 -16.34 3.98 -3.60
C VAL A 176 -15.18 3.89 -2.61
N TYR A 177 -14.61 5.03 -2.25
CA TYR A 177 -13.52 5.09 -1.27
C TYR A 177 -13.97 4.58 0.10
N ASN A 178 -15.12 5.01 0.59
CA ASN A 178 -15.66 4.56 1.87
C ASN A 178 -16.06 3.08 1.82
N LYS A 179 -16.58 2.58 0.69
CA LYS A 179 -16.91 1.18 0.50
C LYS A 179 -15.63 0.31 0.48
N TRP A 180 -14.58 0.76 -0.21
CA TRP A 180 -13.27 0.13 -0.19
C TRP A 180 -12.66 0.18 1.20
N ARG A 181 -12.64 1.35 1.84
CA ARG A 181 -12.11 1.55 3.19
C ARG A 181 -12.79 0.66 4.23
N LYS A 182 -14.11 0.44 4.13
CA LYS A 182 -14.85 -0.46 5.02
C LYS A 182 -14.48 -1.93 4.85
N GLN A 183 -13.90 -2.33 3.72
CA GLN A 183 -13.42 -3.70 3.49
C GLN A 183 -12.01 -3.91 4.04
N MET A 184 -11.25 -2.84 4.22
CA MET A 184 -9.94 -2.87 4.85
C MET A 184 -10.11 -2.89 6.36
N LYS A 185 -9.40 -3.78 7.02
CA LYS A 185 -9.36 -3.83 8.49
C LYS A 185 -8.16 -3.03 8.99
N PRO A 186 -8.35 -2.17 10.00
CA PRO A 186 -7.22 -1.49 10.62
C PRO A 186 -6.30 -2.50 11.31
N ILE A 187 -5.02 -2.17 11.32
CA ILE A 187 -3.96 -2.98 11.93
C ILE A 187 -3.41 -2.23 13.15
N SER A 188 -3.14 -2.92 14.24
CA SER A 188 -2.34 -2.39 15.33
C SER A 188 -0.88 -2.78 15.13
N PHE A 189 -0.03 -1.80 14.81
CA PHE A 189 1.42 -1.97 14.70
C PHE A 189 2.03 -2.01 16.09
N ILE A 190 2.78 -3.06 16.40
CA ILE A 190 3.32 -3.34 17.73
C ILE A 190 4.82 -3.10 17.71
N GLN A 191 5.26 -2.01 18.38
CA GLN A 191 6.61 -1.48 18.28
C GLN A 191 7.25 -1.21 19.66
N PRO A 192 7.81 -2.21 20.34
CA PRO A 192 8.69 -1.94 21.47
C PRO A 192 10.01 -1.32 21.00
N SER A 193 10.54 -0.40 21.79
CA SER A 193 11.77 0.33 21.48
C SER A 193 12.60 0.56 22.73
N ARG A 194 13.92 0.62 22.57
CA ARG A 194 14.84 1.04 23.62
C ARG A 194 16.03 1.76 23.00
N ASN A 195 16.27 3.02 23.45
CA ASN A 195 17.39 3.84 22.99
C ASN A 195 17.50 3.86 21.44
N ASN A 196 16.38 4.14 20.79
CA ASN A 196 16.22 3.97 19.34
C ASN A 196 15.37 5.08 18.71
N LEU A 197 15.40 6.26 19.31
CA LEU A 197 14.52 7.38 19.00
C LEU A 197 14.49 7.73 17.50
N LYS A 198 15.65 7.84 16.85
CA LYS A 198 15.72 8.25 15.45
C LYS A 198 15.06 7.25 14.51
N TYR A 199 15.25 5.96 14.76
CA TYR A 199 14.62 4.90 13.95
C TYR A 199 13.12 4.83 14.21
N LEU A 200 12.70 4.96 15.46
CA LEU A 200 11.28 4.95 15.81
C LEU A 200 10.52 6.10 15.15
N LYS A 201 11.10 7.31 15.13
CA LYS A 201 10.57 8.47 14.41
C LYS A 201 10.44 8.19 12.91
N TRP A 202 11.46 7.62 12.33
CA TRP A 202 11.51 7.28 10.91
C TRP A 202 10.45 6.21 10.57
N SER A 203 10.33 5.18 11.37
CA SER A 203 9.31 4.12 11.24
C SER A 203 7.89 4.69 11.35
N TYR A 204 7.60 5.46 12.41
CA TYR A 204 6.31 6.12 12.61
C TYR A 204 5.92 6.98 11.42
N ASN A 205 6.82 7.83 10.94
CA ASN A 205 6.57 8.70 9.79
C ASN A 205 6.26 7.89 8.52
N SER A 206 6.93 6.77 8.31
CA SER A 206 6.68 5.91 7.15
C SER A 206 5.29 5.28 7.18
N ILE A 207 4.84 4.80 8.35
CA ILE A 207 3.50 4.23 8.53
C ILE A 207 2.44 5.30 8.23
N ARG A 208 2.61 6.52 8.75
CA ARG A 208 1.65 7.61 8.54
C ARG A 208 1.66 8.15 7.11
N LYS A 209 2.81 8.13 6.45
CA LYS A 209 2.97 8.63 5.08
C LYS A 209 2.48 7.66 4.01
N ASN A 210 2.78 6.37 4.18
CA ASN A 210 2.74 5.41 3.06
C ASN A 210 1.58 4.42 3.12
N LEU A 211 0.87 4.30 4.25
CA LEU A 211 -0.19 3.32 4.38
C LEU A 211 -1.57 3.92 4.13
N GLY A 212 -2.42 3.13 3.46
CA GLY A 212 -3.72 3.58 2.95
C GLY A 212 -4.82 3.73 4.00
N TYR A 213 -4.57 3.33 5.24
CA TYR A 213 -5.54 3.39 6.34
C TYR A 213 -4.92 4.03 7.58
N ILE A 214 -5.77 4.64 8.43
CA ILE A 214 -5.28 5.15 9.73
C ILE A 214 -5.19 3.98 10.70
N HIS A 215 -4.02 3.40 10.78
CA HIS A 215 -3.70 2.30 11.67
C HIS A 215 -3.43 2.78 13.09
N GLU A 216 -3.63 1.88 14.06
CA GLU A 216 -3.17 2.08 15.42
C GLU A 216 -1.68 1.75 15.52
N ILE A 217 -0.90 2.54 16.24
CA ILE A 217 0.49 2.26 16.54
C ILE A 217 0.63 2.16 18.06
N CYS A 218 0.96 0.96 18.53
CA CYS A 218 1.20 0.68 19.94
C CYS A 218 2.71 0.63 20.17
N MET A 219 3.25 1.59 20.89
CA MET A 219 4.68 1.71 21.19
C MET A 219 4.96 1.45 22.67
N ALA A 220 6.06 0.79 22.96
CA ALA A 220 6.56 0.62 24.32
C ALA A 220 7.99 1.11 24.44
N ASP A 221 8.24 1.91 25.46
CA ASP A 221 9.58 2.34 25.90
C ASP A 221 10.13 1.37 26.94
N ASP A 222 11.24 0.68 26.62
CA ASP A 222 11.89 -0.25 27.53
C ASP A 222 12.99 0.44 28.37
N PHE A 223 12.61 1.49 29.12
CA PHE A 223 13.51 2.26 29.97
C PHE A 223 14.65 2.91 29.18
N SER A 224 14.30 3.78 28.22
CA SER A 224 15.25 4.57 27.43
C SER A 224 15.70 5.83 28.16
N ASP A 225 16.89 6.33 27.78
CA ASP A 225 17.51 7.57 28.24
C ASP A 225 17.91 8.53 27.09
N ASP A 226 17.44 8.25 25.86
CA ASP A 226 17.74 9.02 24.64
C ASP A 226 16.62 9.99 24.21
N GLY A 227 15.59 10.19 25.05
CA GLY A 227 14.40 11.01 24.76
C GLY A 227 13.29 10.25 24.03
N THR A 228 13.38 8.92 23.93
CA THR A 228 12.33 8.09 23.28
C THR A 228 11.00 8.25 23.98
N TRP A 229 10.95 8.20 25.32
CA TRP A 229 9.71 8.31 26.07
C TRP A 229 9.04 9.68 25.92
N GLU A 230 9.80 10.75 26.04
CA GLU A 230 9.31 12.13 25.91
C GLU A 230 8.70 12.35 24.52
N TRP A 231 9.34 11.82 23.50
CA TRP A 231 8.80 11.89 22.14
C TRP A 231 7.53 11.03 21.97
N MET A 232 7.46 9.83 22.57
CA MET A 232 6.24 9.01 22.53
C MET A 232 5.06 9.75 23.16
N GLN A 233 5.28 10.43 24.29
CA GLN A 233 4.25 11.25 24.94
C GLN A 233 3.78 12.38 24.01
N GLU A 234 4.72 13.12 23.43
CA GLU A 234 4.41 14.20 22.47
C GLU A 234 3.56 13.71 21.29
N ILE A 235 3.90 12.55 20.72
CA ILE A 235 3.16 12.01 19.59
C ILE A 235 1.78 11.47 20.00
N ALA A 236 1.66 10.84 21.17
CA ALA A 236 0.37 10.33 21.65
C ALA A 236 -0.63 11.47 21.95
N GLU A 237 -0.16 12.65 22.31
CA GLU A 237 -1.00 13.85 22.44
C GLU A 237 -1.53 14.35 21.09
N LYS A 238 -0.73 14.23 20.02
CA LYS A 238 -1.05 14.74 18.67
C LYS A 238 -1.80 13.74 17.81
N ASP A 239 -1.54 12.45 18.01
CA ASP A 239 -2.09 11.35 17.21
C ASP A 239 -2.90 10.39 18.11
N ARG A 240 -4.22 10.54 18.08
CA ARG A 240 -5.17 9.73 18.86
C ARG A 240 -5.11 8.22 18.60
N ASN A 241 -4.48 7.80 17.48
CA ASN A 241 -4.31 6.40 17.13
C ASN A 241 -2.94 5.86 17.57
N VAL A 242 -2.22 6.60 18.41
CA VAL A 242 -1.01 6.14 19.07
C VAL A 242 -1.34 5.76 20.51
N LYS A 243 -0.88 4.58 20.92
CA LYS A 243 -0.93 4.05 22.29
C LYS A 243 0.49 3.86 22.77
N ILE A 244 0.75 4.23 24.00
CA ILE A 244 2.10 4.16 24.56
C ILE A 244 2.12 3.42 25.91
N HIS A 245 3.19 2.69 26.14
CA HIS A 245 3.50 2.02 27.41
C HIS A 245 4.94 2.34 27.80
N ARG A 246 5.23 2.41 29.09
CA ARG A 246 6.58 2.56 29.62
C ARG A 246 6.93 1.45 30.58
N ASN A 247 8.08 0.85 30.38
CA ASN A 247 8.76 0.11 31.43
C ASN A 247 9.50 1.11 32.34
N GLU A 248 9.10 1.20 33.58
CA GLU A 248 9.69 2.15 34.55
C GLU A 248 11.11 1.75 35.01
N GLY A 249 11.59 0.57 34.57
CA GLY A 249 12.95 0.09 34.87
C GLY A 249 13.20 -0.24 36.33
N PRO A 250 14.47 -0.36 36.75
CA PRO A 250 15.65 -0.28 35.92
C PRO A 250 15.92 -1.54 35.10
N THR A 251 15.16 -2.63 35.32
CA THR A 251 15.34 -3.91 34.60
C THR A 251 14.67 -3.84 33.22
N ARG A 252 15.44 -4.20 32.20
CA ARG A 252 14.95 -4.35 30.83
C ARG A 252 13.97 -5.52 30.74
N LEU A 253 12.77 -5.28 30.18
CA LEU A 253 11.78 -6.33 29.89
C LEU A 253 12.04 -7.02 28.56
N GLY A 254 12.43 -6.25 27.54
CA GLY A 254 12.74 -6.73 26.20
C GLY A 254 11.51 -6.97 25.32
N HIS A 255 11.77 -7.36 24.08
CA HIS A 255 10.76 -7.48 23.04
C HIS A 255 9.69 -8.52 23.39
N THR A 256 10.08 -9.66 23.89
CA THR A 256 9.19 -10.78 24.24
C THR A 256 8.03 -10.35 25.14
N ILE A 257 8.35 -9.67 26.23
CA ILE A 257 7.32 -9.21 27.19
C ILE A 257 6.53 -8.03 26.62
N LEU A 258 7.23 -7.09 25.97
CA LEU A 258 6.59 -5.84 25.52
C LEU A 258 5.69 -6.05 24.31
N TYR A 259 5.99 -7.00 23.40
CA TYR A 259 5.03 -7.39 22.35
C TYR A 259 3.72 -7.86 22.96
N ASP A 260 3.79 -8.78 23.92
CA ASP A 260 2.61 -9.35 24.56
C ASP A 260 1.82 -8.31 25.37
N THR A 261 2.52 -7.44 26.09
CA THR A 261 1.89 -6.31 26.80
C THR A 261 1.14 -5.41 25.83
N LEU A 262 1.78 -4.98 24.75
CA LEU A 262 1.15 -4.10 23.77
C LEU A 262 -0.03 -4.76 23.07
N ILE A 263 0.08 -6.04 22.71
CA ILE A 263 -1.02 -6.78 22.05
C ILE A 263 -2.20 -6.97 23.00
N ASN A 264 -1.95 -7.39 24.22
CA ASN A 264 -3.02 -7.75 25.15
C ASN A 264 -3.72 -6.53 25.75
N ASP A 265 -2.95 -5.51 26.15
CA ASP A 265 -3.44 -4.43 26.98
C ASP A 265 -3.72 -3.13 26.19
N TYR A 266 -3.09 -2.93 25.05
CA TYR A 266 -3.15 -1.67 24.29
C TYR A 266 -3.78 -1.78 22.91
N ALA A 267 -3.48 -2.84 22.13
CA ALA A 267 -4.01 -2.99 20.78
C ALA A 267 -5.53 -3.17 20.79
N THR A 268 -6.25 -2.37 20.01
CA THR A 268 -7.72 -2.40 19.96
C THR A 268 -8.27 -3.01 18.68
N ASN A 269 -7.43 -3.21 17.65
CA ASN A 269 -7.87 -3.80 16.39
C ASN A 269 -7.78 -5.34 16.42
N ASP A 270 -8.59 -5.97 15.56
CA ASP A 270 -8.59 -7.43 15.39
C ASP A 270 -7.29 -7.97 14.78
N ILE A 271 -6.55 -7.15 14.06
CA ILE A 271 -5.29 -7.52 13.42
C ILE A 271 -4.16 -6.82 14.18
N VAL A 272 -3.18 -7.60 14.60
CA VAL A 272 -1.94 -7.10 15.19
C VAL A 272 -0.78 -7.43 14.28
N MET A 273 0.22 -6.55 14.23
CA MET A 273 1.42 -6.73 13.40
C MET A 273 2.67 -6.45 14.22
N ILE A 274 3.48 -7.48 14.41
CA ILE A 274 4.82 -7.31 14.99
C ILE A 274 5.66 -6.51 13.99
N TYR A 275 6.16 -5.36 14.45
CA TYR A 275 6.83 -4.40 13.60
C TYR A 275 7.99 -3.75 14.32
N HIS A 276 9.20 -3.85 13.76
CA HIS A 276 10.38 -3.31 14.42
C HIS A 276 10.48 -1.79 14.25
N ALA A 277 11.09 -1.12 15.23
CA ALA A 277 11.28 0.32 15.19
C ALA A 277 12.23 0.81 14.08
N ASP A 278 13.03 -0.08 13.50
CA ASP A 278 13.98 0.18 12.41
C ASP A 278 13.46 -0.28 11.02
N MET A 279 12.13 -0.32 10.85
CA MET A 279 11.46 -0.66 9.60
C MET A 279 10.72 0.55 9.01
N TYR A 280 10.89 0.74 7.71
CA TYR A 280 10.13 1.70 6.90
C TYR A 280 9.02 0.96 6.15
N ALA A 281 7.79 1.36 6.36
CA ALA A 281 6.65 0.82 5.63
C ALA A 281 6.64 1.33 4.19
N CYS A 282 6.78 0.45 3.21
CA CYS A 282 6.57 0.82 1.81
C CYS A 282 5.07 0.96 1.50
N PRO A 283 4.71 1.77 0.50
CA PRO A 283 3.31 1.95 0.10
C PRO A 283 2.60 0.62 -0.19
N GLY A 284 1.36 0.48 0.29
CA GLY A 284 0.51 -0.68 0.04
C GLY A 284 0.82 -1.93 0.86
N LEU A 285 1.74 -1.89 1.83
CA LEU A 285 1.99 -3.02 2.74
C LEU A 285 0.70 -3.47 3.46
N ASP A 286 -0.07 -2.53 3.98
CA ASP A 286 -1.32 -2.79 4.68
C ASP A 286 -2.39 -3.43 3.79
N VAL A 287 -2.45 -3.03 2.53
CA VAL A 287 -3.35 -3.61 1.52
C VAL A 287 -2.98 -5.06 1.27
N GLU A 288 -1.70 -5.35 1.08
CA GLU A 288 -1.21 -6.71 0.85
C GLU A 288 -1.43 -7.62 2.06
N ILE A 289 -1.20 -7.14 3.27
CA ILE A 289 -1.52 -7.89 4.50
C ILE A 289 -3.02 -8.19 4.56
N ASN A 290 -3.87 -7.18 4.30
CA ASN A 290 -5.33 -7.35 4.34
C ASN A 290 -5.87 -8.35 3.31
N LYS A 291 -5.21 -8.55 2.16
CA LYS A 291 -5.60 -9.56 1.16
C LYS A 291 -5.51 -10.99 1.69
N HIS A 292 -4.57 -11.26 2.57
CA HIS A 292 -4.23 -12.61 2.99
C HIS A 292 -4.64 -12.95 4.41
N ILE A 293 -4.82 -11.91 5.27
CA ILE A 293 -5.08 -12.10 6.70
C ILE A 293 -6.47 -12.71 6.96
N LYS A 294 -6.49 -13.78 7.70
CA LYS A 294 -7.70 -14.44 8.20
C LYS A 294 -7.35 -15.35 9.37
N LYS A 295 -8.35 -15.86 10.07
CA LYS A 295 -8.16 -16.81 11.16
C LYS A 295 -7.33 -18.03 10.71
N GLY A 296 -6.36 -18.41 11.53
CA GLY A 296 -5.44 -19.52 11.27
C GLY A 296 -4.34 -19.22 10.23
N VAL A 297 -4.13 -17.95 9.89
CA VAL A 297 -3.09 -17.52 8.92
C VAL A 297 -2.22 -16.43 9.54
N VAL A 298 -0.91 -16.61 9.46
CA VAL A 298 0.11 -15.60 9.76
C VAL A 298 0.64 -15.05 8.45
N VAL A 299 0.61 -13.73 8.29
CA VAL A 299 1.01 -13.06 7.04
C VAL A 299 2.22 -12.18 7.29
N SER A 300 3.29 -12.33 6.53
CA SER A 300 4.45 -11.45 6.59
C SER A 300 4.63 -10.64 5.29
N GLY A 301 5.13 -9.41 5.45
CA GLY A 301 5.68 -8.64 4.35
C GLY A 301 7.11 -9.10 4.00
N THR A 302 7.58 -8.76 2.82
CA THR A 302 8.96 -9.04 2.41
C THR A 302 9.87 -7.87 2.80
N ARG A 303 11.02 -8.20 3.37
CA ARG A 303 12.04 -7.23 3.74
C ARG A 303 12.94 -6.91 2.57
N ILE A 304 13.23 -5.62 2.39
CA ILE A 304 14.35 -5.12 1.60
C ILE A 304 15.41 -4.72 2.61
N GLU A 305 16.61 -5.24 2.52
CA GLU A 305 17.67 -5.02 3.51
C GLU A 305 19.00 -4.66 2.84
N PRO A 306 19.80 -3.76 3.43
CA PRO A 306 21.19 -3.58 3.00
C PRO A 306 21.99 -4.87 3.22
N PRO A 307 23.08 -5.13 2.46
CA PRO A 307 23.84 -6.37 2.52
C PRO A 307 24.75 -6.46 3.77
N LEU A 308 24.18 -6.20 4.95
CA LEU A 308 24.85 -6.29 6.26
C LEU A 308 24.73 -7.68 6.90
N HIS A 309 23.79 -8.48 6.43
CA HIS A 309 23.60 -9.86 6.86
C HIS A 309 23.65 -10.81 5.67
N PRO A 310 23.93 -12.10 5.90
CA PRO A 310 23.87 -13.09 4.84
C PRO A 310 22.53 -13.04 4.09
N ASP A 311 22.56 -13.37 2.81
CA ASP A 311 21.37 -13.51 2.00
C ASP A 311 20.47 -14.62 2.53
N GLY A 312 19.19 -14.55 2.19
CA GLY A 312 18.16 -15.50 2.55
C GLY A 312 16.98 -15.44 1.57
N PRO A 313 16.27 -16.57 1.41
CA PRO A 313 15.17 -16.66 0.44
C PRO A 313 13.95 -15.80 0.79
N GLU A 314 13.93 -15.21 1.98
CA GLU A 314 12.80 -14.44 2.52
C GLU A 314 12.95 -12.93 2.38
N LYS A 315 13.99 -12.44 1.69
CA LYS A 315 14.29 -11.01 1.60
C LYS A 315 14.93 -10.64 0.26
N ILE A 316 14.99 -9.33 0.02
CA ILE A 316 15.68 -8.71 -1.11
C ILE A 316 16.89 -7.95 -0.56
N LEU A 317 18.09 -8.27 -1.02
CA LEU A 317 19.29 -7.50 -0.69
C LEU A 317 19.43 -6.31 -1.63
N LYS A 318 19.19 -5.10 -1.08
CA LYS A 318 19.39 -3.85 -1.80
C LYS A 318 19.66 -2.72 -0.81
N ASP A 319 20.67 -1.90 -1.12
CA ASP A 319 21.15 -0.85 -0.22
C ASP A 319 20.54 0.51 -0.56
N TYR A 320 19.62 0.96 0.28
CA TYR A 320 19.07 2.31 0.25
C TYR A 320 19.50 3.16 1.47
N GLY A 321 20.58 2.76 2.14
CA GLY A 321 21.10 3.41 3.34
C GLY A 321 21.00 2.53 4.58
N ILE A 322 21.86 2.80 5.54
CA ILE A 322 21.97 2.02 6.78
C ILE A 322 21.61 2.82 8.05
N GLU A 323 21.30 4.10 7.85
CA GLU A 323 20.86 5.05 8.87
C GLU A 323 19.71 5.89 8.33
N PRO A 324 18.75 6.35 9.17
CA PRO A 324 17.62 7.17 8.71
C PRO A 324 18.03 8.44 7.95
N GLU A 325 19.15 9.05 8.34
CA GLU A 325 19.68 10.28 7.73
C GLU A 325 20.28 10.04 6.34
N GLU A 326 20.67 8.80 6.04
CA GLU A 326 21.27 8.39 4.76
C GLU A 326 20.24 7.68 3.85
N PHE A 327 18.99 7.57 4.30
CA PHE A 327 17.99 6.77 3.62
C PHE A 327 17.57 7.38 2.28
N LYS A 328 17.77 6.62 1.22
CA LYS A 328 17.47 6.99 -0.16
C LYS A 328 16.01 6.68 -0.51
N GLU A 329 15.08 7.37 0.17
CA GLU A 329 13.65 7.12 0.04
C GLU A 329 13.17 7.19 -1.40
N GLN A 330 13.58 8.23 -2.15
CA GLN A 330 13.14 8.43 -3.54
C GLN A 330 13.63 7.31 -4.47
N GLU A 331 14.83 6.81 -4.24
CA GLU A 331 15.39 5.69 -5.01
C GLU A 331 14.58 4.41 -4.73
N LEU A 332 14.34 4.08 -3.46
CA LEU A 332 13.47 2.96 -3.09
C LEU A 332 12.08 3.08 -3.72
N LEU A 333 11.42 4.23 -3.59
CA LEU A 333 10.07 4.43 -4.10
C LEU A 333 10.00 4.39 -5.63
N SER A 334 11.05 4.77 -6.33
CA SER A 334 11.11 4.65 -7.80
C SER A 334 11.24 3.21 -8.29
N GLU A 335 11.77 2.32 -7.47
CA GLU A 335 12.11 0.95 -7.86
C GLU A 335 11.17 -0.10 -7.25
N TYR A 336 10.50 0.17 -6.13
CA TYR A 336 9.80 -0.86 -5.37
C TYR A 336 8.70 -1.58 -6.16
N GLU A 337 8.06 -0.92 -7.14
CA GLU A 337 7.10 -1.57 -8.04
C GLU A 337 7.76 -2.67 -8.89
N SER A 338 8.99 -2.45 -9.34
CA SER A 338 9.75 -3.45 -10.11
C SER A 338 10.21 -4.64 -9.26
N LEU A 339 10.23 -4.50 -7.94
CA LEU A 339 10.59 -5.57 -7.01
C LEU A 339 9.43 -6.52 -6.72
N LYS A 340 8.19 -6.15 -7.04
CA LYS A 340 7.00 -7.00 -6.85
C LYS A 340 7.04 -8.23 -7.75
N GLN A 341 6.74 -9.38 -7.18
CA GLN A 341 6.80 -10.67 -7.89
C GLN A 341 5.43 -11.28 -8.15
N ASN A 342 4.34 -10.67 -7.67
CA ASN A 342 2.97 -11.17 -7.78
C ASN A 342 2.81 -12.63 -7.32
N THR A 343 3.51 -12.98 -6.26
CA THR A 343 3.51 -14.33 -5.68
C THR A 343 3.52 -14.30 -4.16
N THR A 344 3.27 -15.45 -3.56
CA THR A 344 3.40 -15.68 -2.13
C THR A 344 4.28 -16.90 -1.87
N THR A 345 4.99 -16.89 -0.75
CA THR A 345 5.81 -18.00 -0.25
C THR A 345 5.38 -18.37 1.17
N HIS A 346 6.00 -19.40 1.74
CA HIS A 346 5.74 -19.83 3.13
C HIS A 346 6.75 -19.25 4.14
N GLY A 347 7.55 -18.28 3.72
CA GLY A 347 8.45 -17.57 4.61
C GLY A 347 7.72 -16.81 5.71
N ILE A 348 8.34 -16.67 6.87
CA ILE A 348 7.82 -15.85 7.95
C ILE A 348 8.95 -15.19 8.72
N PHE A 349 8.89 -13.88 8.79
CA PHE A 349 9.78 -13.01 9.60
C PHE A 349 9.05 -11.70 9.89
N ALA A 350 9.49 -10.96 10.89
CA ALA A 350 8.99 -9.60 11.07
C ALA A 350 9.30 -8.74 9.79
N PRO A 351 8.33 -7.92 9.30
CA PRO A 351 7.04 -7.70 9.93
C PRO A 351 6.06 -8.85 9.62
N TRP A 352 5.33 -9.29 10.62
CA TRP A 352 4.27 -10.29 10.44
C TRP A 352 3.00 -9.91 11.19
N ALA A 353 1.87 -10.23 10.59
CA ALA A 353 0.54 -9.93 11.10
C ALA A 353 -0.26 -11.21 11.36
N ILE A 354 -1.15 -11.14 12.35
CA ILE A 354 -2.05 -12.23 12.75
C ILE A 354 -3.34 -11.65 13.30
N MET A 355 -4.41 -12.43 13.31
CA MET A 355 -5.59 -12.08 14.10
C MET A 355 -5.23 -12.08 15.60
N LYS A 356 -5.59 -11.01 16.33
CA LYS A 356 -5.29 -10.88 17.76
C LYS A 356 -5.78 -12.09 18.57
N GLU A 357 -6.98 -12.57 18.26
CA GLU A 357 -7.55 -13.78 18.89
C GLU A 357 -6.66 -15.01 18.69
N ASP A 358 -6.10 -15.19 17.49
CA ASP A 358 -5.20 -16.30 17.18
C ASP A 358 -3.89 -16.21 17.97
N PHE A 359 -3.30 -15.01 18.07
CA PHE A 359 -2.11 -14.78 18.89
C PHE A 359 -2.36 -15.13 20.36
N GLN A 360 -3.48 -14.69 20.90
CA GLN A 360 -3.88 -14.95 22.28
C GLN A 360 -4.19 -16.44 22.53
N SER A 361 -4.75 -17.13 21.54
CA SER A 361 -5.13 -18.54 21.68
C SER A 361 -3.94 -19.49 21.88
N ILE A 362 -2.76 -19.12 21.35
CA ILE A 362 -1.51 -19.89 21.57
C ILE A 362 -0.73 -19.42 22.79
N GLY A 363 -1.23 -18.43 23.52
CA GLY A 363 -0.61 -17.90 24.74
C GLY A 363 0.48 -16.86 24.54
N GLY A 364 0.59 -16.25 23.33
CA GLY A 364 1.60 -15.24 23.02
C GLY A 364 3.03 -15.78 22.99
N HIS A 365 4.03 -14.92 23.23
CA HIS A 365 5.43 -15.34 23.34
C HIS A 365 5.71 -16.04 24.68
N ASP A 366 6.69 -16.92 24.71
CA ASP A 366 7.15 -17.54 25.96
C ASP A 366 8.12 -16.58 26.68
N PRO A 367 7.78 -16.14 27.91
CA PRO A 367 8.60 -15.19 28.66
C PRO A 367 10.00 -15.72 29.02
N LEU A 368 10.26 -17.02 28.89
CA LEU A 368 11.60 -17.60 29.05
C LEU A 368 12.60 -17.03 28.04
N TYR A 369 12.14 -16.50 26.90
CA TYR A 369 13.00 -15.87 25.91
C TYR A 369 13.27 -14.38 26.15
N ALA A 370 12.73 -13.82 27.22
CA ALA A 370 13.02 -12.44 27.59
C ALA A 370 14.50 -12.24 27.99
N PRO A 371 15.12 -11.11 27.68
CA PRO A 371 14.55 -9.94 27.02
C PRO A 371 14.42 -10.09 25.50
N GLN A 372 15.14 -11.01 24.87
CA GLN A 372 15.10 -11.31 23.43
C GLN A 372 15.99 -12.51 23.08
N SER A 373 15.81 -13.07 21.91
CA SER A 373 16.54 -14.17 21.27
C SER A 373 15.76 -15.48 21.26
N LYS A 374 15.49 -15.97 20.05
CA LYS A 374 14.73 -17.20 19.76
C LYS A 374 13.21 -17.14 20.03
N GLU A 375 12.68 -16.05 20.55
CA GLU A 375 11.24 -15.83 20.72
C GLU A 375 10.45 -16.00 19.40
N ASP A 376 10.97 -15.46 18.29
CA ASP A 376 10.37 -15.63 16.96
C ASP A 376 10.33 -17.12 16.55
N SER A 377 11.45 -17.82 16.71
CA SER A 377 11.54 -19.24 16.34
C SER A 377 10.58 -20.11 17.16
N ASP A 378 10.44 -19.82 18.46
CA ASP A 378 9.51 -20.54 19.33
C ASP A 378 8.07 -20.31 18.92
N ILE A 379 7.66 -19.04 18.77
CA ILE A 379 6.27 -18.71 18.45
C ILE A 379 5.87 -19.25 17.07
N PHE A 380 6.76 -19.18 16.07
CA PHE A 380 6.50 -19.74 14.74
C PHE A 380 6.36 -21.28 14.78
N ASN A 381 7.19 -21.98 15.56
CA ASN A 381 7.04 -23.41 15.75
C ASN A 381 5.71 -23.75 16.42
N ARG A 382 5.27 -22.98 17.42
CA ARG A 382 3.97 -23.18 18.07
C ARG A 382 2.81 -22.91 17.12
N PHE A 383 2.87 -21.88 16.27
CA PHE A 383 1.89 -21.68 15.22
C PHE A 383 1.83 -22.87 14.27
N LEU A 384 2.97 -23.34 13.78
CA LEU A 384 3.04 -24.48 12.87
C LEU A 384 2.45 -25.76 13.49
N LEU A 385 2.79 -26.06 14.73
CA LEU A 385 2.28 -27.23 15.47
C LEU A 385 0.77 -27.14 15.71
N ASN A 386 0.20 -25.95 15.78
CA ASN A 386 -1.23 -25.70 15.90
C ASN A 386 -1.95 -25.58 14.55
N GLY A 387 -1.27 -25.89 13.44
CA GLY A 387 -1.87 -25.96 12.11
C GLY A 387 -2.05 -24.61 11.40
N TYR A 388 -1.42 -23.55 11.88
CA TYR A 388 -1.44 -22.24 11.22
C TYR A 388 -0.71 -22.28 9.88
N LYS A 389 -1.21 -21.52 8.92
CA LYS A 389 -0.57 -21.35 7.61
C LYS A 389 0.26 -20.07 7.60
N PHE A 390 1.42 -20.13 6.97
CA PHE A 390 2.28 -18.98 6.76
C PHE A 390 2.17 -18.49 5.33
N ILE A 391 2.03 -17.19 5.16
CA ILE A 391 2.01 -16.51 3.86
C ILE A 391 2.95 -15.32 3.95
N GLN A 392 4.02 -15.34 3.15
CA GLN A 392 4.83 -14.17 2.88
C GLN A 392 4.39 -13.59 1.54
N THR A 393 3.98 -12.31 1.53
CA THR A 393 3.64 -11.61 0.28
C THR A 393 4.87 -10.93 -0.31
N TRP A 394 5.09 -11.13 -1.62
CA TRP A 394 6.15 -10.47 -2.39
C TRP A 394 5.67 -9.20 -3.10
N ASN A 395 4.55 -8.62 -2.64
CA ASN A 395 4.01 -7.35 -3.11
C ASN A 395 3.91 -6.29 -2.00
N GLY A 396 4.08 -6.69 -0.73
CA GLY A 396 4.10 -5.79 0.43
C GLY A 396 5.48 -5.75 1.06
N PHE A 397 6.13 -4.59 1.02
CA PHE A 397 7.53 -4.45 1.44
C PHE A 397 7.71 -3.57 2.66
N VAL A 398 8.78 -3.84 3.37
CA VAL A 398 9.41 -2.91 4.31
C VAL A 398 10.89 -2.78 3.95
N TYR A 399 11.46 -1.59 4.16
CA TYR A 399 12.89 -1.44 4.23
C TYR A 399 13.36 -1.58 5.66
N HIS A 400 14.27 -2.52 5.95
CA HIS A 400 14.72 -2.84 7.29
C HIS A 400 16.19 -2.51 7.45
N MET A 401 16.53 -1.59 8.36
CA MET A 401 17.91 -1.15 8.57
C MET A 401 18.78 -2.11 9.38
N THR A 402 18.28 -3.34 9.57
CA THR A 402 19.03 -4.48 10.10
C THR A 402 19.62 -4.34 11.50
N CYS A 403 18.76 -4.19 12.51
CA CYS A 403 19.11 -4.42 13.92
C CYS A 403 20.19 -3.49 14.50
N ARG A 404 20.32 -2.28 14.01
CA ARG A 404 21.33 -1.37 14.56
C ARG A 404 21.00 -0.89 15.96
N GLY A 405 19.71 -0.86 16.36
CA GLY A 405 19.32 -0.38 17.67
C GLY A 405 19.65 -1.35 18.82
N SER A 406 19.20 -2.59 18.74
CA SER A 406 19.21 -3.50 19.90
C SER A 406 20.43 -4.43 19.99
N ARG A 407 21.01 -4.86 18.87
CA ARG A 407 22.17 -5.78 18.88
C ARG A 407 23.49 -5.10 19.19
N PHE A 408 23.59 -3.81 18.96
CA PHE A 408 24.81 -3.03 19.11
C PHE A 408 24.73 -2.04 20.29
N ALA A 409 23.58 -1.95 20.99
CA ALA A 409 23.47 -1.18 22.21
C ALA A 409 24.36 -1.81 23.30
N ASP A 410 25.20 -1.02 23.93
CA ASP A 410 26.00 -1.45 25.07
C ASP A 410 25.10 -2.07 26.14
N GLY A 411 25.40 -3.32 26.53
CA GLY A 411 24.63 -4.06 27.53
C GLY A 411 23.51 -4.98 27.00
N ALA A 412 23.33 -5.14 25.69
CA ALA A 412 22.43 -6.15 25.14
C ALA A 412 22.97 -7.56 25.42
N LYS A 413 22.67 -8.10 26.60
CA LYS A 413 22.99 -9.49 26.95
C LYS A 413 21.94 -10.41 26.33
N ARG A 414 22.39 -11.40 25.57
CA ARG A 414 21.55 -12.53 25.16
C ARG A 414 21.13 -13.30 26.40
N ASN A 415 19.89 -13.75 26.45
CA ASN A 415 19.45 -14.67 27.50
C ASN A 415 20.09 -16.05 27.24
N PRO A 416 21.07 -16.50 28.09
CA PRO A 416 21.71 -17.79 27.90
C PRO A 416 20.74 -18.96 28.11
N ASP A 417 19.69 -18.77 28.91
CA ASP A 417 18.72 -19.82 29.20
C ASP A 417 17.79 -20.11 28.01
N GLY A 418 17.43 -19.07 27.23
CA GLY A 418 16.69 -19.25 25.98
C GLY A 418 17.44 -20.11 24.96
N GLN A 419 18.75 -19.96 24.86
CA GLN A 419 19.57 -20.79 23.98
C GLN A 419 19.68 -22.23 24.48
N VAL A 420 19.79 -22.44 25.78
CA VAL A 420 19.82 -23.78 26.39
C VAL A 420 18.48 -24.50 26.20
N PHE A 421 17.38 -23.80 26.38
CA PHE A 421 16.05 -24.37 26.23
C PHE A 421 15.76 -24.86 24.79
N MET A 422 16.20 -24.13 23.77
CA MET A 422 16.07 -24.56 22.37
C MET A 422 16.94 -25.80 22.07
N LYS A 423 18.16 -25.88 22.62
CA LYS A 423 19.01 -27.07 22.49
C LYS A 423 18.40 -28.32 23.09
N ASN A 424 17.58 -28.18 24.12
CA ASN A 424 16.94 -29.32 24.80
C ASN A 424 15.62 -29.74 24.13
N ARG A 425 15.09 -28.93 23.18
CA ARG A 425 13.88 -29.27 22.40
C ARG A 425 14.19 -29.86 21.02
N GLU A 426 15.45 -29.75 20.53
CA GLU A 426 15.92 -30.45 19.34
C GLU A 426 16.26 -31.93 19.69
#